data_3452dff419c5c236aa9f5df4750b0e14
#
_entry.id   3452dff419c5c236aa9f5df4750b0e14
#
_cell.length_a   1.000
_cell.length_b   1.000
_cell.length_c   1.000
_cell.angle_alpha   90.00
_cell.angle_beta   90.00
_cell.angle_gamma   90.00
#
_symmetry.space_group_name_H-M   'P 1'
#
loop_
_entity.id
_entity.type
_entity.pdbx_description
1 polymer ?
#
loop_
_entity_poly.entity_id
_entity_poly.type
_entity_poly.pdbx_seq_one_letter_code
_entity_poly.pdbx_strand_id
1 'polypeptide(L)'
;NAQIKSKDEAIAYYKDLKSRLSTKMVGESLEQHCMNEFNKIRATAFRNAYFDKDNDASSGSKGDFIYRECDENGVEIISIMFEMKNEQDTTSTKKKNEHFFKELDKDRREKKCEYAVLVSLLESDSELYNAGITDVSYAYDKMYVVRPQCFIPIITILRNAAMNTLSYKEELEKVRNENIDITMFEQNINTFKEGFARNYELASRRFGEAITEIDKSIAHLTKIKENLISSENNLRLANKKADALTIKSLTKNNPTMQKKFAELKGE
;
A
#
# COMPACT_ATOMS: atom_id res chain seq x y z
N ASN A 1 -24.03 -15.01 65.33
CA ASN A 1 -25.01 -13.98 65.05
C ASN A 1 -24.45 -12.74 64.33
N ALA A 2 -23.20 -12.23 64.65
CA ALA A 2 -22.64 -11.07 63.98
C ALA A 2 -22.27 -11.31 62.49
N GLN A 3 -21.75 -12.50 62.14
CA GLN A 3 -21.44 -12.88 60.75
C GLN A 3 -22.65 -13.08 59.88
N ILE A 4 -23.78 -13.55 60.45
CA ILE A 4 -25.05 -13.71 59.73
C ILE A 4 -25.58 -12.30 59.42
N LYS A 5 -25.60 -11.39 60.38
CA LYS A 5 -26.05 -10.01 60.20
C LYS A 5 -25.24 -9.25 59.16
N SER A 6 -23.91 -9.41 59.16
CA SER A 6 -23.01 -8.80 58.15
C SER A 6 -23.26 -9.36 56.73
N LYS A 7 -23.58 -10.66 56.64
CA LYS A 7 -23.93 -11.27 55.33
C LYS A 7 -25.30 -10.82 54.86
N ASP A 8 -26.29 -10.68 55.78
CA ASP A 8 -27.62 -10.19 55.45
C ASP A 8 -27.61 -8.71 54.98
N GLU A 9 -26.77 -7.88 55.62
CA GLU A 9 -26.53 -6.48 55.22
C GLU A 9 -25.84 -6.42 53.85
N ALA A 10 -24.86 -7.27 53.56
CA ALA A 10 -24.22 -7.34 52.26
C ALA A 10 -25.21 -7.83 51.18
N ILE A 11 -26.04 -8.84 51.49
CA ILE A 11 -27.11 -9.31 50.56
C ILE A 11 -28.12 -8.21 50.28
N ALA A 12 -28.53 -7.48 51.32
CA ALA A 12 -29.48 -6.34 51.17
C ALA A 12 -28.85 -5.22 50.31
N TYR A 13 -27.57 -4.90 50.53
CA TYR A 13 -26.84 -3.93 49.72
C TYR A 13 -26.76 -4.37 48.27
N TYR A 14 -26.36 -5.62 47.97
CA TYR A 14 -26.29 -6.13 46.61
C TYR A 14 -27.68 -6.22 45.93
N LYS A 15 -28.75 -6.55 46.70
CA LYS A 15 -30.13 -6.53 46.19
C LYS A 15 -30.57 -5.12 45.85
N ASP A 16 -30.27 -4.11 46.70
CA ASP A 16 -30.56 -2.71 46.43
C ASP A 16 -29.78 -2.18 45.22
N LEU A 17 -28.50 -2.51 45.12
CA LEU A 17 -27.66 -2.18 43.96
C LEU A 17 -28.25 -2.79 42.67
N LYS A 18 -28.61 -4.08 42.71
CA LYS A 18 -29.25 -4.78 41.58
C LYS A 18 -30.61 -4.14 41.24
N SER A 19 -31.39 -3.76 42.21
CA SER A 19 -32.70 -3.08 42.01
C SER A 19 -32.51 -1.70 41.39
N ARG A 20 -31.56 -0.90 41.84
CA ARG A 20 -31.29 0.44 41.29
C ARG A 20 -30.75 0.35 39.84
N LEU A 21 -29.92 -0.62 39.54
CA LEU A 21 -29.47 -0.90 38.17
C LEU A 21 -30.65 -1.36 37.30
N SER A 22 -31.49 -2.28 37.80
CA SER A 22 -32.67 -2.76 37.10
C SER A 22 -33.72 -1.65 36.88
N THR A 23 -33.96 -0.78 37.89
CA THR A 23 -34.93 0.30 37.79
C THR A 23 -34.51 1.41 36.83
N LYS A 24 -33.22 1.67 36.75
CA LYS A 24 -32.66 2.64 35.77
C LYS A 24 -32.68 2.11 34.34
N MET A 25 -32.68 0.78 34.19
CA MET A 25 -32.77 0.09 32.90
C MET A 25 -34.20 -0.28 32.48
N VAL A 26 -35.21 -0.06 33.32
CA VAL A 26 -36.63 -0.26 32.99
C VAL A 26 -37.11 0.80 32.01
N GLY A 27 -36.68 0.77 30.79
CA GLY A 27 -37.09 1.72 29.74
C GLY A 27 -35.95 2.11 28.80
N GLU A 28 -34.72 1.66 29.07
CA GLU A 28 -33.56 1.94 28.24
C GLU A 28 -32.90 0.62 27.88
N SER A 29 -32.54 0.42 26.59
CA SER A 29 -31.78 -0.75 26.20
C SER A 29 -30.38 -0.70 26.83
N LEU A 30 -29.72 -1.87 27.00
CA LEU A 30 -28.36 -1.92 27.50
C LEU A 30 -27.37 -1.12 26.63
N GLU A 31 -27.58 -1.18 25.32
CA GLU A 31 -26.88 -0.38 24.33
C GLU A 31 -26.98 1.12 24.59
N GLN A 32 -28.22 1.60 24.78
CA GLN A 32 -28.49 3.01 25.06
C GLN A 32 -27.88 3.46 26.38
N HIS A 33 -27.95 2.59 27.41
CA HIS A 33 -27.33 2.84 28.71
C HIS A 33 -25.82 3.03 28.56
N CYS A 34 -25.12 2.13 27.88
CA CYS A 34 -23.67 2.21 27.67
C CYS A 34 -23.28 3.46 26.84
N MET A 35 -24.06 3.78 25.81
CA MET A 35 -23.87 5.00 25.02
C MET A 35 -24.02 6.26 25.89
N ASN A 36 -25.03 6.32 26.73
CA ASN A 36 -25.27 7.45 27.62
C ASN A 36 -24.16 7.60 28.68
N GLU A 37 -23.74 6.49 29.30
CA GLU A 37 -22.61 6.51 30.27
C GLU A 37 -21.31 6.96 29.60
N PHE A 38 -21.01 6.50 28.39
CA PHE A 38 -19.83 6.96 27.66
C PHE A 38 -19.91 8.45 27.34
N ASN A 39 -21.02 8.93 26.81
CA ASN A 39 -21.18 10.33 26.39
C ASN A 39 -21.08 11.32 27.57
N LYS A 40 -21.44 10.92 28.80
CA LYS A 40 -21.29 11.76 29.99
C LYS A 40 -19.83 12.12 30.28
N ILE A 41 -18.90 11.23 29.95
CA ILE A 41 -17.48 11.38 30.27
C ILE A 41 -16.60 11.61 29.04
N ARG A 42 -17.17 11.47 27.84
CA ARG A 42 -16.45 11.59 26.56
C ARG A 42 -15.62 12.86 26.48
N ALA A 43 -16.24 14.01 26.80
CA ALA A 43 -15.60 15.32 26.69
C ALA A 43 -14.43 15.53 27.69
N THR A 44 -14.42 14.80 28.79
CA THR A 44 -13.41 14.95 29.86
C THR A 44 -12.33 13.87 29.81
N ALA A 45 -12.72 12.60 29.61
CA ALA A 45 -11.82 11.46 29.73
C ALA A 45 -11.36 10.89 28.37
N PHE A 46 -12.19 11.01 27.31
CA PHE A 46 -11.99 10.32 26.03
C PHE A 46 -12.20 11.24 24.81
N ARG A 47 -11.55 12.41 24.82
CA ARG A 47 -11.76 13.49 23.82
C ARG A 47 -11.48 13.05 22.38
N ASN A 48 -10.48 12.20 22.18
CA ASN A 48 -10.03 11.74 20.87
C ASN A 48 -10.59 10.34 20.52
N ALA A 49 -11.49 9.80 21.35
CA ALA A 49 -12.00 8.48 21.13
C ALA A 49 -13.24 8.49 20.23
N TYR A 50 -13.21 7.59 19.26
CA TYR A 50 -14.39 7.16 18.53
C TYR A 50 -15.14 6.12 19.36
N PHE A 51 -16.45 6.31 19.55
CA PHE A 51 -17.35 5.32 20.11
C PHE A 51 -18.71 5.46 19.43
N ASP A 52 -19.08 4.50 18.61
CA ASP A 52 -20.33 4.50 17.86
C ASP A 52 -20.75 3.08 17.50
N LYS A 53 -22.02 2.94 17.07
CA LYS A 53 -22.57 1.68 16.58
C LYS A 53 -21.79 1.21 15.35
N ASP A 54 -21.54 -0.10 15.28
CA ASP A 54 -21.05 -0.71 14.05
C ASP A 54 -22.18 -0.75 13.02
N ASN A 55 -22.16 0.17 12.06
CA ASN A 55 -23.18 0.26 11.01
C ASN A 55 -22.76 -0.47 9.72
N ASP A 56 -21.57 -1.07 9.68
CA ASP A 56 -21.06 -1.78 8.52
C ASP A 56 -21.26 -3.29 8.65
N ALA A 57 -22.31 -3.80 8.01
CA ALA A 57 -22.64 -5.22 7.91
C ALA A 57 -22.14 -5.86 6.59
N SER A 58 -21.21 -5.24 5.89
CA SER A 58 -20.74 -5.71 4.56
C SER A 58 -20.11 -7.11 4.58
N SER A 59 -19.58 -7.54 5.73
CA SER A 59 -19.00 -8.87 5.97
C SER A 59 -19.97 -9.91 6.54
N GLY A 60 -21.25 -9.55 6.76
CA GLY A 60 -22.30 -10.47 7.25
C GLY A 60 -22.30 -10.69 8.76
N SER A 61 -21.47 -9.98 9.51
CA SER A 61 -21.44 -9.97 10.97
C SER A 61 -21.35 -8.51 11.46
N LYS A 62 -21.97 -8.22 12.60
CA LYS A 62 -22.13 -6.86 13.11
C LYS A 62 -22.15 -6.89 14.62
N GLY A 63 -21.09 -6.36 15.25
CA GLY A 63 -21.08 -6.05 16.68
C GLY A 63 -21.96 -4.83 17.00
N ASP A 64 -22.21 -4.58 18.28
CA ASP A 64 -23.04 -3.45 18.69
C ASP A 64 -22.28 -2.13 18.61
N PHE A 65 -21.04 -2.04 19.15
CA PHE A 65 -20.26 -0.81 19.18
C PHE A 65 -18.76 -1.06 18.98
N ILE A 66 -18.10 -0.05 18.38
CA ILE A 66 -16.63 0.01 18.28
C ILE A 66 -16.14 1.22 19.10
N TYR A 67 -15.18 0.97 19.99
CA TYR A 67 -14.35 1.99 20.60
C TYR A 67 -12.99 1.99 19.92
N ARG A 68 -12.51 3.16 19.50
CA ARG A 68 -11.17 3.32 18.93
C ARG A 68 -10.59 4.67 19.34
N GLU A 69 -9.35 4.67 19.77
CA GLU A 69 -8.62 5.89 20.11
C GLU A 69 -7.26 5.88 19.45
N CYS A 70 -6.89 7.00 18.82
CA CYS A 70 -5.58 7.23 18.23
C CYS A 70 -4.92 8.43 18.91
N ASP A 71 -3.60 8.49 18.85
CA ASP A 71 -2.83 9.64 19.26
C ASP A 71 -2.92 10.80 18.24
N GLU A 72 -2.19 11.90 18.49
CA GLU A 72 -2.14 13.06 17.60
C GLU A 72 -1.46 12.76 16.25
N ASN A 73 -0.66 11.70 16.15
CA ASN A 73 0.04 11.25 14.95
C ASN A 73 -0.77 10.22 14.15
N GLY A 74 -1.97 9.83 14.65
CA GLY A 74 -2.82 8.82 14.03
C GLY A 74 -2.45 7.38 14.38
N VAL A 75 -1.51 7.15 15.32
CA VAL A 75 -1.15 5.82 15.81
C VAL A 75 -2.25 5.31 16.72
N GLU A 76 -2.77 4.11 16.45
CA GLU A 76 -3.83 3.53 17.27
C GLU A 76 -3.32 3.17 18.67
N ILE A 77 -3.89 3.85 19.67
CA ILE A 77 -3.64 3.54 21.07
C ILE A 77 -4.32 2.21 21.42
N ILE A 78 -5.63 2.12 21.17
CA ILE A 78 -6.45 0.96 21.51
C ILE A 78 -7.69 0.90 20.63
N SER A 79 -8.16 -0.31 20.35
CA SER A 79 -9.46 -0.58 19.76
C SER A 79 -10.17 -1.75 20.44
N ILE A 80 -11.47 -1.58 20.68
CA ILE A 80 -12.31 -2.55 21.39
C ILE A 80 -13.62 -2.76 20.63
N MET A 81 -13.94 -4.02 20.35
CA MET A 81 -15.25 -4.43 19.85
C MET A 81 -16.13 -4.77 21.03
N PHE A 82 -17.31 -4.18 21.07
CA PHE A 82 -18.33 -4.40 22.09
C PHE A 82 -19.54 -5.14 21.54
N GLU A 83 -20.02 -6.08 22.31
CA GLU A 83 -21.33 -6.72 22.14
C GLU A 83 -22.10 -6.59 23.46
N MET A 84 -23.41 -6.33 23.39
CA MET A 84 -24.23 -6.05 24.56
C MET A 84 -25.42 -7.00 24.63
N LYS A 85 -25.52 -7.75 25.72
CA LYS A 85 -26.57 -8.78 25.88
C LYS A 85 -27.36 -8.59 27.18
N ASN A 86 -28.67 -8.45 27.00
CA ASN A 86 -29.65 -8.36 28.07
C ASN A 86 -30.46 -9.66 28.20
N GLU A 87 -30.92 -10.02 29.39
CA GLU A 87 -31.80 -11.18 29.62
C GLU A 87 -33.12 -11.09 28.82
N GLN A 88 -33.61 -9.90 28.54
CA GLN A 88 -34.84 -9.68 27.79
C GLN A 88 -34.73 -9.98 26.29
N ASP A 89 -33.51 -10.03 25.77
CA ASP A 89 -33.26 -10.32 24.35
C ASP A 89 -33.30 -11.82 24.01
N THR A 90 -33.60 -12.67 25.00
CA THR A 90 -33.55 -14.12 24.85
C THR A 90 -34.94 -14.73 24.81
N THR A 91 -35.35 -15.23 23.65
CA THR A 91 -36.49 -16.15 23.49
C THR A 91 -36.27 -17.45 24.26
N SER A 92 -37.28 -17.90 25.03
CA SER A 92 -37.56 -19.22 25.67
C SER A 92 -36.42 -20.15 26.13
N THR A 93 -35.14 -19.98 25.69
CA THR A 93 -33.98 -20.75 26.15
C THR A 93 -32.98 -19.79 26.75
N LYS A 94 -32.61 -19.96 28.02
CA LYS A 94 -31.59 -19.14 28.71
C LYS A 94 -30.25 -19.27 27.95
N LYS A 95 -29.86 -18.26 27.20
CA LYS A 95 -28.55 -18.20 26.54
C LYS A 95 -27.50 -17.89 27.59
N LYS A 96 -26.31 -18.52 27.41
CA LYS A 96 -25.11 -18.28 28.21
C LYS A 96 -24.18 -17.32 27.50
N ASN A 97 -23.30 -16.64 28.23
CA ASN A 97 -22.30 -15.74 27.67
C ASN A 97 -21.42 -16.42 26.62
N GLU A 98 -21.03 -17.67 26.85
CA GLU A 98 -20.19 -18.46 25.94
C GLU A 98 -20.76 -18.60 24.52
N HIS A 99 -22.06 -18.54 24.35
CA HIS A 99 -22.70 -18.65 23.03
C HIS A 99 -22.37 -17.48 22.11
N PHE A 100 -21.94 -16.35 22.67
CA PHE A 100 -21.64 -15.12 21.93
C PHE A 100 -20.15 -14.93 21.64
N PHE A 101 -19.25 -15.69 22.31
CA PHE A 101 -17.80 -15.48 22.19
C PHE A 101 -17.28 -15.67 20.78
N LYS A 102 -17.75 -16.71 20.08
CA LYS A 102 -17.31 -17.01 18.72
C LYS A 102 -17.64 -15.92 17.73
N GLU A 103 -18.87 -15.37 17.84
CA GLU A 103 -19.33 -14.30 16.95
C GLU A 103 -18.59 -13.01 17.26
N LEU A 104 -18.49 -12.64 18.53
CA LEU A 104 -17.77 -11.45 18.97
C LEU A 104 -16.26 -11.49 18.59
N ASP A 105 -15.59 -12.65 18.68
CA ASP A 105 -14.20 -12.78 18.22
C ASP A 105 -14.08 -12.63 16.70
N LYS A 106 -15.05 -13.13 15.94
CA LYS A 106 -15.12 -12.94 14.50
C LYS A 106 -15.23 -11.45 14.17
N ASP A 107 -16.16 -10.74 14.78
CA ASP A 107 -16.38 -9.30 14.57
C ASP A 107 -15.15 -8.48 14.96
N ARG A 108 -14.51 -8.80 16.09
CA ARG A 108 -13.26 -8.20 16.52
C ARG A 108 -12.18 -8.29 15.45
N ARG A 109 -11.99 -9.47 14.86
CA ARG A 109 -10.96 -9.71 13.83
C ARG A 109 -11.30 -9.01 12.51
N GLU A 110 -12.55 -9.05 12.08
CA GLU A 110 -13.01 -8.41 10.86
C GLU A 110 -12.86 -6.88 10.92
N LYS A 111 -13.19 -6.30 12.06
CA LYS A 111 -13.04 -4.85 12.30
C LYS A 111 -11.63 -4.45 12.77
N LYS A 112 -10.70 -5.42 12.85
CA LYS A 112 -9.31 -5.21 13.28
C LYS A 112 -9.22 -4.54 14.65
N CYS A 113 -10.10 -4.91 15.58
CA CYS A 113 -10.04 -4.43 16.96
C CYS A 113 -9.09 -5.28 17.77
N GLU A 114 -8.37 -4.65 18.70
CA GLU A 114 -7.39 -5.33 19.56
C GLU A 114 -8.07 -6.18 20.62
N TYR A 115 -9.15 -5.69 21.22
CA TYR A 115 -9.88 -6.35 22.30
C TYR A 115 -11.34 -6.63 21.91
N ALA A 116 -11.94 -7.62 22.57
CA ALA A 116 -13.36 -7.92 22.52
C ALA A 116 -13.96 -7.85 23.94
N VAL A 117 -15.08 -7.18 24.10
CA VAL A 117 -15.75 -7.04 25.39
C VAL A 117 -17.24 -7.32 25.26
N LEU A 118 -17.71 -8.36 25.94
CA LEU A 118 -19.13 -8.66 26.08
C LEU A 118 -19.68 -7.98 27.34
N VAL A 119 -20.51 -6.95 27.14
CA VAL A 119 -21.25 -6.33 28.25
C VAL A 119 -22.54 -7.12 28.46
N SER A 120 -22.67 -7.80 29.59
CA SER A 120 -23.70 -8.79 29.76
C SER A 120 -24.43 -8.70 31.10
N LEU A 121 -25.77 -8.83 31.02
CA LEU A 121 -26.65 -9.09 32.15
C LEU A 121 -27.08 -10.56 32.26
N LEU A 122 -26.65 -11.40 31.30
CA LEU A 122 -26.91 -12.83 31.31
C LEU A 122 -26.25 -13.51 32.53
N GLU A 123 -26.74 -14.68 32.89
CA GLU A 123 -26.20 -15.51 33.97
C GLU A 123 -26.02 -14.73 35.29
N SER A 124 -27.10 -14.03 35.67
CA SER A 124 -27.15 -13.20 36.90
C SER A 124 -26.86 -13.96 38.17
N ASP A 125 -26.98 -15.30 38.15
CA ASP A 125 -26.69 -16.19 39.28
C ASP A 125 -25.24 -16.71 39.30
N SER A 126 -24.45 -16.40 38.27
CA SER A 126 -23.04 -16.84 38.21
C SER A 126 -22.15 -15.96 39.09
N GLU A 127 -21.51 -16.55 40.10
CA GLU A 127 -20.52 -15.84 40.91
C GLU A 127 -19.34 -15.31 40.09
N LEU A 128 -18.93 -16.06 39.06
CA LEU A 128 -17.83 -15.73 38.18
C LEU A 128 -18.11 -14.37 37.49
N TYR A 129 -19.25 -14.20 36.83
CA TYR A 129 -19.57 -12.99 36.12
C TYR A 129 -20.04 -11.86 37.07
N ASN A 130 -20.51 -12.17 38.26
CA ASN A 130 -20.88 -11.18 39.27
C ASN A 130 -19.65 -10.49 39.92
N ALA A 131 -18.44 -11.00 39.71
CA ALA A 131 -17.19 -10.30 40.04
C ALA A 131 -17.03 -8.95 39.29
N GLY A 132 -17.78 -8.74 38.23
CA GLY A 132 -17.85 -7.49 37.47
C GLY A 132 -17.03 -7.49 36.19
N ILE A 133 -15.77 -7.88 36.22
CA ILE A 133 -14.88 -8.08 35.05
C ILE A 133 -14.35 -9.50 35.12
N THR A 134 -14.59 -10.26 34.06
CA THR A 134 -14.12 -11.63 33.92
C THR A 134 -13.26 -11.76 32.66
N ASP A 135 -12.03 -12.19 32.83
CA ASP A 135 -11.12 -12.50 31.73
C ASP A 135 -11.48 -13.88 31.14
N VAL A 136 -11.81 -13.94 29.89
CA VAL A 136 -12.08 -15.16 29.12
C VAL A 136 -11.07 -15.41 28.01
N SER A 137 -9.90 -14.79 28.11
CA SER A 137 -8.80 -14.93 27.13
C SER A 137 -8.29 -16.36 26.98
N TYR A 138 -8.60 -17.25 27.95
CA TYR A 138 -8.34 -18.69 27.82
C TYR A 138 -9.12 -19.34 26.67
N ALA A 139 -10.27 -18.79 26.30
CA ALA A 139 -11.10 -19.31 25.20
C ALA A 139 -10.89 -18.53 23.90
N TYR A 140 -10.82 -17.20 23.99
CA TYR A 140 -10.60 -16.28 22.86
C TYR A 140 -9.68 -15.15 23.30
N ASP A 141 -8.54 -15.02 22.64
CA ASP A 141 -7.50 -14.04 22.99
C ASP A 141 -8.05 -12.61 23.14
N LYS A 142 -7.62 -11.90 24.19
CA LYS A 142 -8.00 -10.51 24.51
C LYS A 142 -9.51 -10.29 24.64
N MET A 143 -10.23 -11.26 25.19
CA MET A 143 -11.69 -11.19 25.39
C MET A 143 -12.06 -11.10 26.87
N TYR A 144 -13.03 -10.23 27.17
CA TYR A 144 -13.55 -10.01 28.51
C TYR A 144 -15.07 -10.06 28.52
N VAL A 145 -15.64 -10.56 29.62
CA VAL A 145 -17.07 -10.40 29.93
C VAL A 145 -17.21 -9.44 31.12
N VAL A 146 -18.00 -8.40 30.96
CA VAL A 146 -18.15 -7.38 32.00
C VAL A 146 -19.61 -7.13 32.33
N ARG A 147 -19.87 -6.77 33.57
CA ARG A 147 -21.18 -6.23 33.99
C ARG A 147 -21.28 -4.74 33.56
N PRO A 148 -22.49 -4.21 33.29
CA PRO A 148 -22.69 -2.84 32.83
C PRO A 148 -21.99 -1.76 33.67
N GLN A 149 -21.95 -1.93 35.01
CA GLN A 149 -21.24 -1.00 35.89
C GLN A 149 -19.72 -0.98 35.67
N CYS A 150 -19.15 -2.01 35.06
CA CYS A 150 -17.73 -2.12 34.74
C CYS A 150 -17.40 -1.72 33.30
N PHE A 151 -18.38 -1.23 32.51
CA PHE A 151 -18.20 -0.82 31.13
C PHE A 151 -17.17 0.30 30.98
N ILE A 152 -17.28 1.40 31.72
CA ILE A 152 -16.28 2.49 31.70
C ILE A 152 -14.95 2.08 32.35
N PRO A 153 -14.95 1.41 33.51
CA PRO A 153 -13.71 0.88 34.12
C PRO A 153 -12.88 0.01 33.17
N ILE A 154 -13.48 -0.92 32.42
CA ILE A 154 -12.69 -1.78 31.50
C ILE A 154 -12.05 -0.97 30.37
N ILE A 155 -12.73 0.01 29.78
CA ILE A 155 -12.17 0.92 28.79
C ILE A 155 -10.94 1.62 29.38
N THR A 156 -11.08 2.18 30.58
CA THR A 156 -9.99 2.91 31.24
C THR A 156 -8.79 2.03 31.56
N ILE A 157 -9.00 0.81 32.05
CA ILE A 157 -7.92 -0.14 32.37
C ILE A 157 -7.15 -0.53 31.10
N LEU A 158 -7.88 -0.95 30.05
CA LEU A 158 -7.27 -1.37 28.81
C LEU A 158 -6.55 -0.20 28.11
N ARG A 159 -7.16 1.00 28.13
CA ARG A 159 -6.55 2.22 27.61
C ARG A 159 -5.23 2.56 28.32
N ASN A 160 -5.23 2.54 29.64
CA ASN A 160 -4.03 2.83 30.42
C ASN A 160 -2.90 1.82 30.16
N ALA A 161 -3.25 0.53 30.02
CA ALA A 161 -2.29 -0.49 29.65
C ALA A 161 -1.72 -0.24 28.23
N ALA A 162 -2.57 0.16 27.29
CA ALA A 162 -2.16 0.47 25.92
C ALA A 162 -1.27 1.73 25.85
N MET A 163 -1.58 2.77 26.62
CA MET A 163 -0.76 3.99 26.69
C MET A 163 0.69 3.71 27.14
N ASN A 164 0.89 2.75 28.02
CA ASN A 164 2.23 2.35 28.46
C ASN A 164 3.07 1.70 27.35
N THR A 165 2.43 1.19 26.30
CA THR A 165 3.10 0.57 25.14
C THR A 165 3.10 1.44 23.91
N LEU A 166 2.54 2.64 23.98
CA LEU A 166 2.37 3.52 22.82
C LEU A 166 3.70 3.89 22.17
N SER A 167 4.72 4.25 22.96
CA SER A 167 6.05 4.59 22.44
C SER A 167 6.68 3.48 21.61
N TYR A 168 6.48 2.21 22.00
CA TYR A 168 6.95 1.06 21.21
C TYR A 168 6.16 0.88 19.92
N LYS A 169 4.84 1.14 19.95
CA LYS A 169 4.01 1.10 18.74
C LYS A 169 4.43 2.19 17.74
N GLU A 170 4.68 3.41 18.20
CA GLU A 170 5.15 4.54 17.38
C GLU A 170 6.51 4.23 16.72
N GLU A 171 7.45 3.67 17.47
CA GLU A 171 8.76 3.28 16.95
C GLU A 171 8.63 2.17 15.89
N LEU A 172 7.76 1.18 16.13
CA LEU A 172 7.49 0.09 15.20
C LEU A 172 6.88 0.60 13.87
N GLU A 173 5.91 1.50 13.95
CA GLU A 173 5.29 2.12 12.78
C GLU A 173 6.28 2.97 11.99
N LYS A 174 7.18 3.69 12.66
CA LYS A 174 8.24 4.45 12.02
C LYS A 174 9.19 3.55 11.24
N VAL A 175 9.69 2.48 11.87
CA VAL A 175 10.57 1.49 11.21
C VAL A 175 9.86 0.80 10.03
N ARG A 176 8.59 0.50 10.17
CA ARG A 176 7.79 -0.09 9.10
C ARG A 176 7.67 0.83 7.88
N ASN A 177 7.39 2.12 8.12
CA ASN A 177 7.28 3.10 7.05
C ASN A 177 8.62 3.34 6.36
N GLU A 178 9.73 3.42 7.10
CA GLU A 178 11.08 3.51 6.54
C GLU A 178 11.43 2.31 5.64
N ASN A 179 11.08 1.09 6.06
CA ASN A 179 11.28 -0.11 5.24
C ASN A 179 10.45 -0.14 3.95
N ILE A 180 9.23 0.39 3.97
CA ILE A 180 8.39 0.52 2.77
C ILE A 180 9.04 1.49 1.79
N ASP A 181 9.56 2.62 2.26
CA ASP A 181 10.21 3.63 1.42
C ASP A 181 11.48 3.07 0.76
N ILE A 182 12.29 2.29 1.46
CA ILE A 182 13.48 1.63 0.91
C ILE A 182 13.09 0.64 -0.20
N THR A 183 12.06 -0.16 0.01
CA THR A 183 11.59 -1.14 -0.98
C THR A 183 11.07 -0.45 -2.25
N MET A 184 10.29 0.62 -2.11
CA MET A 184 9.82 1.46 -3.22
C MET A 184 10.98 2.09 -3.99
N PHE A 185 12.00 2.58 -3.26
CA PHE A 185 13.19 3.15 -3.87
C PHE A 185 13.97 2.14 -4.70
N GLU A 186 14.18 0.92 -4.18
CA GLU A 186 14.84 -0.17 -4.92
C GLU A 186 14.08 -0.55 -6.19
N GLN A 187 12.76 -0.65 -6.13
CA GLN A 187 11.92 -0.93 -7.29
C GLN A 187 12.03 0.17 -8.35
N ASN A 188 12.01 1.43 -7.94
CA ASN A 188 12.16 2.57 -8.85
C ASN A 188 13.54 2.59 -9.53
N ILE A 189 14.63 2.29 -8.79
CA ILE A 189 15.98 2.15 -9.36
C ILE A 189 16.03 1.02 -10.39
N ASN A 190 15.46 -0.13 -10.09
CA ASN A 190 15.48 -1.25 -11.02
C ASN A 190 14.69 -0.95 -12.30
N THR A 191 13.53 -0.33 -12.18
CA THR A 191 12.73 0.14 -13.32
C THR A 191 13.52 1.14 -14.18
N PHE A 192 14.22 2.08 -13.55
CA PHE A 192 15.08 3.04 -14.24
C PHE A 192 16.23 2.34 -14.98
N LYS A 193 16.93 1.41 -14.33
CA LYS A 193 18.04 0.65 -14.93
C LYS A 193 17.59 -0.12 -16.18
N GLU A 194 16.44 -0.79 -16.13
CA GLU A 194 15.89 -1.52 -17.27
C GLU A 194 15.50 -0.59 -18.43
N GLY A 195 14.90 0.56 -18.13
CA GLY A 195 14.57 1.57 -19.12
C GLY A 195 15.81 2.17 -19.78
N PHE A 196 16.83 2.46 -18.98
CA PHE A 196 18.11 2.98 -19.46
C PHE A 196 18.84 1.97 -20.34
N ALA A 197 18.91 0.69 -19.93
CA ALA A 197 19.55 -0.35 -20.70
C ALA A 197 18.93 -0.51 -22.10
N ARG A 198 17.60 -0.52 -22.20
CA ARG A 198 16.90 -0.57 -23.49
C ARG A 198 17.22 0.63 -24.39
N ASN A 199 17.24 1.82 -23.83
CA ASN A 199 17.57 3.04 -24.59
C ASN A 199 19.04 3.04 -25.04
N TYR A 200 19.94 2.56 -24.19
CA TYR A 200 21.36 2.43 -24.51
C TYR A 200 21.58 1.44 -25.67
N GLU A 201 20.94 0.28 -25.62
CA GLU A 201 21.04 -0.70 -26.73
C GLU A 201 20.51 -0.13 -28.05
N LEU A 202 19.36 0.55 -28.01
CA LEU A 202 18.80 1.17 -29.19
C LEU A 202 19.74 2.26 -29.77
N ALA A 203 20.29 3.09 -28.91
CA ALA A 203 21.26 4.11 -29.33
C ALA A 203 22.53 3.48 -29.89
N SER A 204 23.11 2.48 -29.23
CA SER A 204 24.31 1.77 -29.69
C SER A 204 24.13 1.13 -31.07
N ARG A 205 22.97 0.49 -31.29
CA ARG A 205 22.66 -0.07 -32.61
C ARG A 205 22.56 1.01 -33.69
N ARG A 206 21.87 2.13 -33.40
CA ARG A 206 21.78 3.23 -34.38
C ARG A 206 23.10 3.89 -34.68
N PHE A 207 24.00 4.01 -33.71
CA PHE A 207 25.36 4.47 -33.95
C PHE A 207 26.13 3.50 -34.85
N GLY A 208 26.01 2.19 -34.62
CA GLY A 208 26.64 1.19 -35.51
C GLY A 208 26.12 1.26 -36.95
N GLU A 209 24.80 1.43 -37.11
CA GLU A 209 24.17 1.63 -38.44
C GLU A 209 24.72 2.90 -39.12
N ALA A 210 24.82 4.02 -38.42
CA ALA A 210 25.33 5.28 -38.93
C ALA A 210 26.81 5.18 -39.34
N ILE A 211 27.64 4.51 -38.53
CA ILE A 211 29.05 4.25 -38.89
C ILE A 211 29.11 3.44 -40.18
N THR A 212 28.31 2.40 -40.32
CA THR A 212 28.26 1.56 -41.53
C THR A 212 27.89 2.38 -42.78
N GLU A 213 26.94 3.29 -42.68
CA GLU A 213 26.56 4.18 -43.79
C GLU A 213 27.65 5.21 -44.13
N ILE A 214 28.38 5.70 -43.13
CA ILE A 214 29.56 6.54 -43.34
C ILE A 214 30.63 5.76 -44.12
N ASP A 215 30.97 4.52 -43.71
CA ASP A 215 31.95 3.68 -44.37
C ASP A 215 31.57 3.41 -45.84
N LYS A 216 30.27 3.11 -46.11
CA LYS A 216 29.79 2.98 -47.50
C LYS A 216 29.98 4.25 -48.31
N SER A 217 29.70 5.41 -47.70
CA SER A 217 29.86 6.70 -48.34
C SER A 217 31.34 7.00 -48.64
N ILE A 218 32.26 6.66 -47.73
CA ILE A 218 33.71 6.77 -47.94
C ILE A 218 34.16 5.89 -49.11
N ALA A 219 33.70 4.63 -49.14
CA ALA A 219 34.02 3.71 -50.24
C ALA A 219 33.54 4.24 -51.60
N HIS A 220 32.32 4.83 -51.63
CA HIS A 220 31.72 5.42 -52.83
C HIS A 220 32.55 6.64 -53.31
N LEU A 221 32.90 7.54 -52.39
CA LEU A 221 33.74 8.71 -52.72
C LEU A 221 35.15 8.30 -53.22
N THR A 222 35.71 7.27 -52.62
CA THR A 222 37.01 6.69 -53.06
C THR A 222 36.89 6.19 -54.49
N LYS A 223 35.84 5.47 -54.85
CA LYS A 223 35.62 4.99 -56.23
C LYS A 223 35.42 6.15 -57.23
N ILE A 224 34.70 7.21 -56.84
CA ILE A 224 34.55 8.44 -57.65
C ILE A 224 35.91 9.06 -57.87
N LYS A 225 36.77 9.18 -56.84
CA LYS A 225 38.12 9.73 -56.95
C LYS A 225 38.97 8.93 -57.95
N GLU A 226 38.92 7.58 -57.85
CA GLU A 226 39.65 6.69 -58.78
C GLU A 226 39.19 6.89 -60.23
N ASN A 227 37.88 6.97 -60.48
CA ASN A 227 37.31 7.23 -61.79
C ASN A 227 37.74 8.60 -62.38
N LEU A 228 37.76 9.64 -61.56
CA LEU A 228 38.23 10.96 -61.95
C LEU A 228 39.74 10.95 -62.31
N ILE A 229 40.57 10.33 -61.53
CA ILE A 229 42.02 10.16 -61.82
C ILE A 229 42.23 9.38 -63.12
N SER A 230 41.46 8.31 -63.33
CA SER A 230 41.47 7.54 -64.57
C SER A 230 41.05 8.38 -65.78
N SER A 231 39.99 9.17 -65.64
CA SER A 231 39.54 10.09 -66.69
C SER A 231 40.58 11.17 -67.03
N GLU A 232 41.19 11.79 -66.01
CA GLU A 232 42.29 12.74 -66.21
C GLU A 232 43.47 12.12 -66.97
N ASN A 233 43.87 10.92 -66.62
CA ASN A 233 44.98 10.22 -67.35
C ASN A 233 44.59 9.94 -68.80
N ASN A 234 43.28 9.56 -69.06
CA ASN A 234 42.85 9.36 -70.46
C ASN A 234 42.85 10.64 -71.24
N LEU A 235 42.38 11.75 -70.66
CA LEU A 235 42.45 13.08 -71.30
C LEU A 235 43.91 13.50 -71.59
N ARG A 236 44.80 13.29 -70.63
CA ARG A 236 46.26 13.60 -70.83
C ARG A 236 46.84 12.78 -71.99
N LEU A 237 46.49 11.47 -72.07
CA LEU A 237 46.96 10.62 -73.18
C LEU A 237 46.37 11.06 -74.52
N ALA A 238 45.06 11.45 -74.54
CA ALA A 238 44.41 11.99 -75.71
C ALA A 238 45.07 13.29 -76.19
N ASN A 239 45.36 14.19 -75.24
CA ASN A 239 46.02 15.46 -75.55
C ASN A 239 47.45 15.20 -76.14
N LYS A 240 48.24 14.32 -75.52
CA LYS A 240 49.54 13.92 -76.03
C LYS A 240 49.46 13.33 -77.44
N LYS A 241 48.42 12.52 -77.72
CA LYS A 241 48.17 11.99 -79.06
C LYS A 241 47.85 13.09 -80.08
N ALA A 242 47.01 14.05 -79.64
CA ALA A 242 46.65 15.21 -80.44
C ALA A 242 47.86 16.07 -80.77
N ASP A 243 48.70 16.36 -79.74
CA ASP A 243 49.96 17.15 -79.93
C ASP A 243 50.93 16.46 -80.82
N ALA A 244 50.95 15.13 -80.84
CA ALA A 244 51.85 14.33 -81.73
C ALA A 244 51.27 14.17 -83.15
N LEU A 245 50.07 14.69 -83.44
CA LEU A 245 49.54 14.67 -84.80
C LEU A 245 50.34 15.63 -85.70
N THR A 246 50.95 15.10 -86.71
CA THR A 246 51.61 15.88 -87.75
C THR A 246 50.99 15.62 -89.08
N ILE A 247 51.08 16.57 -90.03
CA ILE A 247 50.53 16.39 -91.38
C ILE A 247 51.13 15.11 -91.99
N LYS A 248 52.41 14.83 -91.75
CA LYS A 248 53.09 13.60 -92.17
C LYS A 248 52.45 12.33 -91.61
N SER A 249 52.08 12.33 -90.31
CA SER A 249 51.42 11.16 -89.68
C SER A 249 50.00 10.94 -90.15
N LEU A 250 49.18 12.05 -90.37
CA LEU A 250 47.78 12.00 -90.84
C LEU A 250 47.68 11.56 -92.31
N THR A 251 48.69 11.88 -93.13
CA THR A 251 48.70 11.58 -94.56
C THR A 251 49.48 10.29 -94.89
N LYS A 252 50.04 9.56 -93.88
CA LYS A 252 50.89 8.37 -94.07
C LYS A 252 50.32 7.29 -95.00
N ASN A 253 49.00 7.08 -94.99
CA ASN A 253 48.33 6.06 -95.84
C ASN A 253 47.49 6.66 -96.99
N ASN A 254 47.73 7.95 -97.33
CA ASN A 254 47.01 8.60 -98.40
C ASN A 254 47.97 9.38 -99.32
N PRO A 255 48.48 8.70 -100.37
CA PRO A 255 49.49 9.29 -101.28
C PRO A 255 49.06 10.60 -101.98
N THR A 256 47.75 10.69 -102.26
CA THR A 256 47.13 11.87 -102.88
C THR A 256 47.25 13.08 -101.97
N MET A 257 46.97 12.93 -100.71
CA MET A 257 47.04 13.98 -99.68
C MET A 257 48.48 14.40 -99.44
N GLN A 258 49.43 13.43 -99.43
CA GLN A 258 50.88 13.68 -99.27
C GLN A 258 51.39 14.59 -100.36
N LYS A 259 50.98 14.33 -101.65
CA LYS A 259 51.39 15.17 -102.80
C LYS A 259 50.76 16.57 -102.66
N LYS A 260 49.48 16.69 -102.34
CA LYS A 260 48.83 18.01 -102.20
C LYS A 260 49.47 18.85 -101.07
N PHE A 261 49.83 18.23 -99.93
CA PHE A 261 50.47 19.00 -98.87
C PHE A 261 51.96 19.30 -99.15
N ALA A 262 52.67 18.55 -100.00
CA ALA A 262 54.02 18.84 -100.47
C ALA A 262 53.93 20.04 -101.47
N GLU A 263 53.02 20.04 -102.43
CA GLU A 263 52.76 21.15 -103.31
C GLU A 263 52.45 22.48 -102.65
N LEU A 264 51.66 22.38 -101.51
CA LEU A 264 51.33 23.57 -100.72
C LEU A 264 52.46 24.16 -99.90
N LYS A 265 53.49 23.39 -99.59
CA LYS A 265 54.72 23.77 -98.83
C LYS A 265 55.80 24.30 -99.72
N GLY A 266 55.63 24.24 -101.01
CA GLY A 266 56.60 24.77 -101.98
C GLY A 266 57.94 23.94 -102.10
N GLU A 267 57.88 22.62 -101.78
CA GLU A 267 58.90 21.65 -102.09
C GLU A 267 58.66 20.86 -103.34
#